data_592f4aa65b285ed6ea57168c446bbd1d
#
_entry.id   592f4aa65b285ed6ea57168c446bbd1d
#
_cell.length_a   1.000
_cell.length_b   1.000
_cell.length_c   1.000
_cell.angle_alpha   90.00
_cell.angle_beta   90.00
_cell.angle_gamma   90.00
#
_symmetry.space_group_name_H-M   'P 1'
#
loop_
_entity.id
_entity.type
_entity.pdbx_description
1 polymer ?
#
loop_
_entity_poly.entity_id
_entity_poly.type
_entity_poly.pdbx_seq_one_letter_code
_entity_poly.pdbx_strand_id
1 'polypeptide(L)'
;MCFYYKKDFFEKTLHYIDFKLNKIIEIAKLALRKGCIIRWFEPSSACSKNIIEYGFVSLNSGKIVKIKKLKNCMAFLHALQLTKENKHSLVFEYTKNDIPIIRFSADSNCTCQSVTYNENIIVTAPHHGSSANANVYKSIKGDNIIWVRSDNEYKNNKRPCQEFKDRMNNYCLACCKYNFVSEICFEYNTWHKQWDYISGQRCRCK
;
A
#
# COMPACT_ATOMS: atom_id res chain seq x y z
N MET A 1 -4.88 20.80 37.12
CA MET A 1 -3.78 19.82 36.93
C MET A 1 -3.85 19.05 35.56
N CYS A 2 -4.47 19.59 34.52
CA CYS A 2 -4.68 18.91 33.22
C CYS A 2 -3.98 19.56 32.00
N PHE A 3 -3.22 20.64 32.20
CA PHE A 3 -2.66 21.38 31.05
C PHE A 3 -1.21 20.99 30.67
N TYR A 4 -0.47 20.35 31.57
CA TYR A 4 0.94 19.99 31.28
C TYR A 4 1.11 18.77 30.37
N TYR A 5 0.18 17.82 30.37
CA TYR A 5 0.27 16.62 29.54
C TYR A 5 0.07 16.87 28.04
N LYS A 6 -0.68 17.93 27.67
CA LYS A 6 -0.93 18.26 26.26
C LYS A 6 0.28 18.87 25.54
N LYS A 7 1.10 19.64 26.25
CA LYS A 7 2.24 20.33 25.64
C LYS A 7 3.35 19.37 25.25
N ASP A 8 3.68 18.44 26.12
CA ASP A 8 4.73 17.43 25.91
C ASP A 8 4.35 16.43 24.79
N PHE A 9 3.07 16.06 24.69
CA PHE A 9 2.56 15.25 23.60
C PHE A 9 2.62 16.00 22.26
N PHE A 10 2.34 17.28 22.25
CA PHE A 10 2.36 18.11 21.05
C PHE A 10 3.80 18.33 20.55
N GLU A 11 4.74 18.58 21.43
CA GLU A 11 6.16 18.74 21.09
C GLU A 11 6.78 17.43 20.59
N LYS A 12 6.50 16.30 21.22
CA LYS A 12 6.94 14.98 20.76
C LYS A 12 6.34 14.62 19.39
N THR A 13 5.09 14.99 19.16
CA THR A 13 4.42 14.75 17.87
C THR A 13 5.00 15.63 16.77
N LEU A 14 5.29 16.90 17.03
CA LEU A 14 5.96 17.80 16.10
C LEU A 14 7.37 17.31 15.76
N HIS A 15 8.15 16.91 16.74
CA HIS A 15 9.50 16.34 16.51
C HIS A 15 9.47 15.07 15.65
N TYR A 16 8.48 14.21 15.86
CA TYR A 16 8.31 13.00 15.07
C TYR A 16 7.88 13.28 13.63
N ILE A 17 7.02 14.30 13.44
CA ILE A 17 6.60 14.76 12.11
C ILE A 17 7.78 15.39 11.38
N ASP A 18 8.55 16.25 12.04
CA ASP A 18 9.74 16.87 11.46
C ASP A 18 10.80 15.86 11.06
N PHE A 19 11.02 14.84 11.87
CA PHE A 19 11.96 13.76 11.55
C PHE A 19 11.54 12.99 10.30
N LYS A 20 10.28 12.57 10.20
CA LYS A 20 9.75 11.86 9.02
C LYS A 20 9.77 12.75 7.77
N LEU A 21 9.43 14.02 7.93
CA LEU A 21 9.44 15.00 6.86
C LEU A 21 10.83 15.16 6.25
N ASN A 22 11.85 15.30 7.10
CA ASN A 22 13.22 15.42 6.66
C ASN A 22 13.69 14.18 5.89
N LYS A 23 13.31 12.98 6.33
CA LYS A 23 13.62 11.74 5.60
C LYS A 23 12.99 11.68 4.21
N ILE A 24 11.73 12.08 4.08
CA ILE A 24 11.04 12.12 2.77
C ILE A 24 11.71 13.14 1.85
N ILE A 25 12.08 14.32 2.38
CA ILE A 25 12.80 15.35 1.62
C ILE A 25 14.17 14.84 1.15
N GLU A 26 14.92 14.14 2.01
CA GLU A 26 16.21 13.54 1.66
C GLU A 26 16.06 12.49 0.55
N ILE A 27 15.07 11.62 0.65
CA ILE A 27 14.76 10.62 -0.39
C ILE A 27 14.42 11.32 -1.72
N ALA A 28 13.56 12.34 -1.68
CA ALA A 28 13.19 13.10 -2.86
C ALA A 28 14.39 13.80 -3.50
N LYS A 29 15.26 14.44 -2.70
CA LYS A 29 16.51 15.06 -3.18
C LYS A 29 17.43 14.05 -3.83
N LEU A 30 17.57 12.86 -3.24
CA LEU A 30 18.38 11.78 -3.79
C LEU A 30 17.81 11.27 -5.12
N ALA A 31 16.52 11.05 -5.19
CA ALA A 31 15.83 10.61 -6.40
C ALA A 31 16.04 11.63 -7.56
N LEU A 32 15.85 12.91 -7.29
CA LEU A 32 16.06 13.97 -8.30
C LEU A 32 17.53 14.07 -8.74
N ARG A 33 18.49 13.91 -7.82
CA ARG A 33 19.93 13.87 -8.19
C ARG A 33 20.28 12.66 -9.06
N LYS A 34 19.55 11.57 -8.91
CA LYS A 34 19.70 10.36 -9.75
C LYS A 34 18.89 10.43 -11.06
N GLY A 35 18.31 11.58 -11.39
CA GLY A 35 17.52 11.78 -12.60
C GLY A 35 16.13 11.14 -12.56
N CYS A 36 15.67 10.68 -11.40
CA CYS A 36 14.33 10.12 -11.27
C CYS A 36 13.26 11.21 -11.39
N ILE A 37 12.13 10.84 -11.97
CA ILE A 37 10.93 11.68 -12.00
C ILE A 37 10.11 11.37 -10.76
N ILE A 38 9.84 12.37 -9.92
CA ILE A 38 8.94 12.24 -8.79
C ILE A 38 7.52 12.57 -9.25
N ARG A 39 6.57 11.69 -8.96
CA ARG A 39 5.15 11.94 -9.17
C ARG A 39 4.47 12.11 -7.84
N TRP A 40 3.79 13.22 -7.71
CA TRP A 40 2.96 13.53 -6.57
C TRP A 40 1.51 13.22 -6.90
N PHE A 41 0.82 12.49 -6.01
CA PHE A 41 -0.56 12.13 -6.16
C PHE A 41 -1.40 12.82 -5.09
N GLU A 42 -2.44 13.52 -5.52
CA GLU A 42 -3.45 14.04 -4.60
C GLU A 42 -4.54 12.98 -4.43
N PRO A 43 -4.90 12.59 -3.19
CA PRO A 43 -6.00 11.69 -2.96
C PRO A 43 -7.30 12.28 -3.51
N SER A 44 -8.16 11.45 -4.07
CA SER A 44 -9.50 11.83 -4.50
C SER A 44 -10.53 11.03 -3.73
N SER A 45 -11.61 11.66 -3.30
CA SER A 45 -12.78 10.99 -2.76
C SER A 45 -13.57 10.24 -3.84
N ALA A 46 -13.40 10.65 -5.10
CA ALA A 46 -13.97 9.96 -6.24
C ALA A 46 -13.01 8.85 -6.71
N CYS A 47 -13.59 7.71 -7.08
CA CYS A 47 -12.83 6.64 -7.73
C CYS A 47 -12.48 7.07 -9.16
N SER A 48 -11.29 7.59 -9.33
CA SER A 48 -10.77 8.01 -10.62
C SER A 48 -9.59 7.15 -11.02
N LYS A 49 -9.71 6.48 -12.15
CA LYS A 49 -8.58 5.78 -12.77
C LYS A 49 -7.71 6.78 -13.51
N ASN A 50 -6.46 6.91 -13.13
CA ASN A 50 -5.48 7.72 -13.83
C ASN A 50 -4.33 6.82 -14.29
N ILE A 51 -4.14 6.73 -15.60
CA ILE A 51 -3.01 6.01 -16.19
C ILE A 51 -1.74 6.80 -15.88
N ILE A 52 -0.78 6.12 -15.28
CA ILE A 52 0.55 6.64 -15.03
C ILE A 52 1.41 6.28 -16.25
N GLU A 53 2.55 5.78 -16.10
CA GLU A 53 3.41 5.29 -17.18
C GLU A 53 3.82 3.86 -16.83
N TYR A 54 4.30 3.12 -17.81
CA TYR A 54 4.81 1.76 -17.61
C TYR A 54 3.80 0.78 -17.00
N GLY A 55 2.52 0.91 -17.35
CA GLY A 55 1.46 0.01 -16.89
C GLY A 55 0.90 0.28 -15.50
N PHE A 56 1.36 1.32 -14.80
CA PHE A 56 0.78 1.70 -13.52
C PHE A 56 -0.47 2.57 -13.70
N VAL A 57 -1.52 2.23 -12.96
CA VAL A 57 -2.79 2.95 -12.90
C VAL A 57 -3.10 3.27 -11.45
N SER A 58 -3.33 4.53 -11.13
CA SER A 58 -3.87 4.89 -9.80
C SER A 58 -5.39 4.78 -9.82
N LEU A 59 -5.97 4.30 -8.71
CA LEU A 59 -7.42 4.05 -8.64
C LEU A 59 -8.17 5.11 -7.84
N ASN A 60 -7.48 5.89 -7.04
CA ASN A 60 -8.06 6.90 -6.17
C ASN A 60 -7.22 8.19 -6.09
N SER A 61 -6.49 8.53 -7.15
CA SER A 61 -5.82 9.81 -7.25
C SER A 61 -6.65 10.81 -8.03
N GLY A 62 -6.72 12.05 -7.54
CA GLY A 62 -7.25 13.17 -8.29
C GLY A 62 -6.22 13.70 -9.27
N LYS A 63 -5.37 14.60 -8.80
CA LYS A 63 -4.35 15.24 -9.64
C LYS A 63 -3.00 14.54 -9.48
N ILE A 64 -2.31 14.36 -10.61
CA ILE A 64 -0.93 13.87 -10.63
C ILE A 64 -0.02 15.03 -11.05
N VAL A 65 0.93 15.37 -10.18
CA VAL A 65 1.91 16.44 -10.45
C VAL A 65 3.29 15.83 -10.64
N LYS A 66 3.94 16.13 -11.77
CA LYS A 66 5.34 15.75 -12.02
C LYS A 66 6.27 16.79 -11.39
N ILE A 67 7.09 16.38 -10.44
CA ILE A 67 8.07 17.23 -9.78
C ILE A 67 9.43 16.95 -10.41
N LYS A 68 9.96 17.96 -11.13
CA LYS A 68 11.28 17.88 -11.75
C LYS A 68 12.36 18.62 -10.93
N LYS A 69 11.97 19.60 -10.13
CA LYS A 69 12.86 20.41 -9.27
C LYS A 69 12.14 20.73 -7.96
N LEU A 70 12.82 20.56 -6.84
CA LEU A 70 12.33 21.02 -5.53
C LEU A 70 12.59 22.53 -5.42
N LYS A 71 11.77 23.37 -6.03
CA LYS A 71 11.90 24.83 -5.90
C LYS A 71 11.33 25.39 -4.60
N ASN A 72 10.38 24.69 -3.94
CA ASN A 72 9.79 25.14 -2.68
C ASN A 72 9.43 23.97 -1.77
N CYS A 73 10.10 23.89 -0.63
CA CYS A 73 9.80 22.92 0.44
C CYS A 73 8.37 23.04 0.97
N MET A 74 7.74 24.22 0.85
CA MET A 74 6.40 24.50 1.40
C MET A 74 5.27 23.72 0.69
N ALA A 75 5.39 23.50 -0.62
CA ALA A 75 4.42 22.65 -1.34
C ALA A 75 4.47 21.18 -0.86
N PHE A 76 5.66 20.72 -0.46
CA PHE A 76 5.88 19.41 0.11
C PHE A 76 5.28 19.29 1.53
N LEU A 77 5.36 20.37 2.32
CA LEU A 77 4.78 20.44 3.67
C LEU A 77 3.25 20.40 3.64
N HIS A 78 2.63 21.09 2.68
CA HIS A 78 1.19 21.03 2.47
C HIS A 78 0.71 19.63 2.10
N ALA A 79 1.48 18.95 1.28
CA ALA A 79 1.18 17.60 0.86
C ALA A 79 1.29 16.56 1.99
N LEU A 80 2.19 16.78 2.95
CA LEU A 80 2.38 15.91 4.12
C LEU A 80 1.34 16.11 5.23
N GLN A 81 0.66 17.27 5.26
CA GLN A 81 -0.50 17.47 6.14
C GLN A 81 -1.67 16.54 5.80
N LEU A 82 -1.70 16.00 4.58
CA LEU A 82 -2.70 15.05 4.12
C LEU A 82 -2.51 13.63 4.70
N THR A 83 -1.41 13.35 5.40
CA THR A 83 -1.14 12.02 5.98
C THR A 83 -1.91 11.71 7.26
N LYS A 84 -2.79 12.59 7.72
CA LYS A 84 -3.55 12.37 8.98
C LYS A 84 -4.55 11.21 8.93
N GLU A 85 -4.92 10.73 7.76
CA GLU A 85 -5.83 9.61 7.64
C GLU A 85 -5.29 8.56 6.66
N ASN A 86 -4.70 7.49 7.17
CA ASN A 86 -4.29 6.32 6.39
C ASN A 86 -5.42 5.70 5.53
N LYS A 87 -6.68 6.06 5.83
CA LYS A 87 -7.86 5.66 5.05
C LYS A 87 -7.85 6.15 3.60
N HIS A 88 -7.12 7.22 3.32
CA HIS A 88 -6.96 7.81 1.98
C HIS A 88 -5.67 7.39 1.29
N SER A 89 -5.04 6.31 1.74
CA SER A 89 -3.84 5.78 1.09
C SER A 89 -4.11 5.51 -0.38
N LEU A 90 -3.13 5.85 -1.20
CA LEU A 90 -3.22 5.64 -2.64
C LEU A 90 -3.23 4.16 -2.99
N VAL A 91 -4.11 3.79 -3.89
CA VAL A 91 -4.24 2.44 -4.43
C VAL A 91 -3.78 2.45 -5.88
N PHE A 92 -2.91 1.51 -6.22
CA PHE A 92 -2.38 1.36 -7.57
C PHE A 92 -2.65 -0.03 -8.10
N GLU A 93 -2.84 -0.13 -9.42
CA GLU A 93 -2.74 -1.36 -10.16
C GLU A 93 -1.54 -1.31 -11.11
N TYR A 94 -0.87 -2.42 -11.26
CA TYR A 94 0.05 -2.65 -12.36
C TYR A 94 -0.65 -3.52 -13.40
N THR A 95 -0.71 -3.00 -14.62
CA THR A 95 -1.37 -3.68 -15.75
C THR A 95 -0.34 -4.15 -16.75
N LYS A 96 -0.62 -5.28 -17.38
CA LYS A 96 0.13 -5.79 -18.52
C LYS A 96 -0.86 -6.09 -19.64
N ASN A 97 -0.66 -5.45 -20.80
CA ASN A 97 -1.63 -5.50 -21.90
C ASN A 97 -3.06 -5.15 -21.43
N ASP A 98 -3.18 -4.06 -20.66
CA ASP A 98 -4.42 -3.54 -20.06
C ASP A 98 -5.11 -4.47 -19.06
N ILE A 99 -4.51 -5.62 -18.73
CA ILE A 99 -5.01 -6.55 -17.72
C ILE A 99 -4.33 -6.23 -16.38
N PRO A 100 -5.10 -5.92 -15.32
CA PRO A 100 -4.54 -5.76 -13.98
C PRO A 100 -3.95 -7.09 -13.48
N ILE A 101 -2.67 -7.09 -13.14
CA ILE A 101 -1.98 -8.28 -12.63
C ILE A 101 -1.46 -8.13 -11.21
N ILE A 102 -1.27 -6.89 -10.72
CA ILE A 102 -0.95 -6.60 -9.31
C ILE A 102 -1.78 -5.41 -8.84
N ARG A 103 -2.31 -5.49 -7.62
CA ARG A 103 -2.93 -4.37 -6.91
C ARG A 103 -2.20 -4.10 -5.61
N PHE A 104 -1.75 -2.86 -5.45
CA PHE A 104 -1.14 -2.32 -4.24
C PHE A 104 -2.19 -1.56 -3.45
N SER A 105 -2.62 -2.11 -2.32
CA SER A 105 -3.73 -1.57 -1.52
C SER A 105 -3.30 -0.55 -0.48
N ALA A 106 -2.01 -0.51 -0.11
CA ALA A 106 -1.48 0.29 0.99
C ALA A 106 -2.34 0.15 2.27
N ASP A 107 -2.69 1.25 2.93
CA ASP A 107 -3.57 1.24 4.11
C ASP A 107 -5.03 1.58 3.77
N SER A 108 -5.38 1.58 2.47
CA SER A 108 -6.71 1.97 2.01
C SER A 108 -7.78 0.97 2.41
N ASN A 109 -8.96 1.48 2.74
CA ASN A 109 -10.17 0.67 2.91
C ASN A 109 -10.76 0.21 1.57
N CYS A 110 -10.24 0.67 0.44
CA CYS A 110 -10.74 0.37 -0.92
C CYS A 110 -12.26 0.55 -1.06
N THR A 111 -12.87 1.42 -0.24
CA THR A 111 -14.32 1.57 -0.13
C THR A 111 -14.98 2.05 -1.41
N CYS A 112 -14.24 2.72 -2.26
CA CYS A 112 -14.74 3.22 -3.53
C CYS A 112 -14.68 2.18 -4.66
N GLN A 113 -14.28 0.93 -4.39
CA GLN A 113 -14.04 -0.01 -5.47
C GLN A 113 -14.37 -1.44 -5.06
N SER A 114 -15.65 -1.80 -5.16
CA SER A 114 -15.99 -3.21 -5.34
C SER A 114 -15.52 -3.61 -6.74
N VAL A 115 -14.52 -4.47 -6.81
CA VAL A 115 -13.93 -4.93 -8.07
C VAL A 115 -13.98 -6.44 -8.12
N THR A 116 -14.37 -6.96 -9.29
CA THR A 116 -14.26 -8.39 -9.59
C THR A 116 -13.13 -8.58 -10.58
N TYR A 117 -12.18 -9.44 -10.23
CA TYR A 117 -11.10 -9.84 -11.13
C TYR A 117 -11.41 -11.21 -11.70
N ASN A 118 -11.45 -11.29 -13.01
CA ASN A 118 -11.65 -12.56 -13.73
C ASN A 118 -10.34 -13.32 -13.93
N GLU A 119 -9.23 -12.59 -13.87
CA GLU A 119 -7.88 -13.11 -14.07
C GLU A 119 -7.16 -13.30 -12.74
N ASN A 120 -6.08 -14.05 -12.76
CA ASN A 120 -5.22 -14.26 -11.62
C ASN A 120 -4.45 -12.98 -11.27
N ILE A 121 -4.66 -12.44 -10.07
CA ILE A 121 -4.07 -11.18 -9.62
C ILE A 121 -3.43 -11.32 -8.24
N ILE A 122 -2.29 -10.65 -8.05
CA ILE A 122 -1.71 -10.44 -6.72
C ILE A 122 -2.30 -9.17 -6.11
N VAL A 123 -2.81 -9.27 -4.88
CA VAL A 123 -3.32 -8.13 -4.10
C VAL A 123 -2.55 -8.03 -2.79
N THR A 124 -1.94 -6.87 -2.52
CA THR A 124 -1.31 -6.65 -1.22
C THR A 124 -2.38 -6.47 -0.15
N ALA A 125 -2.22 -7.16 0.97
CA ALA A 125 -3.15 -7.07 2.09
C ALA A 125 -3.15 -5.65 2.67
N PRO A 126 -4.30 -4.96 2.70
CA PRO A 126 -4.36 -3.58 3.16
C PRO A 126 -3.98 -3.49 4.63
N HIS A 127 -3.23 -2.43 4.97
CA HIS A 127 -2.77 -2.16 6.33
C HIS A 127 -2.18 -3.41 7.00
N HIS A 128 -1.33 -4.13 6.26
CA HIS A 128 -0.67 -5.37 6.71
C HIS A 128 -1.64 -6.47 7.16
N GLY A 129 -2.84 -6.50 6.61
CA GLY A 129 -3.88 -7.46 6.99
C GLY A 129 -4.65 -7.08 8.26
N SER A 130 -4.76 -5.81 8.60
CA SER A 130 -5.45 -5.31 9.80
C SER A 130 -6.95 -5.59 9.74
N SER A 131 -7.54 -5.89 10.91
CA SER A 131 -8.99 -6.01 11.08
C SER A 131 -9.76 -4.72 10.78
N ALA A 132 -9.10 -3.55 10.86
CA ALA A 132 -9.68 -2.28 10.48
C ALA A 132 -10.05 -2.20 8.99
N ASN A 133 -9.42 -3.02 8.15
CA ASN A 133 -9.62 -3.10 6.71
C ASN A 133 -10.26 -4.42 6.26
N ALA A 134 -10.88 -5.17 7.17
CA ALA A 134 -11.44 -6.50 6.89
C ALA A 134 -12.47 -6.52 5.75
N ASN A 135 -13.23 -5.43 5.58
CA ASN A 135 -14.21 -5.31 4.51
C ASN A 135 -13.62 -5.37 3.09
N VAL A 136 -12.34 -5.05 2.93
CA VAL A 136 -11.65 -5.10 1.63
C VAL A 136 -11.69 -6.51 1.04
N TYR A 137 -11.56 -7.53 1.89
CA TYR A 137 -11.60 -8.93 1.46
C TYR A 137 -12.98 -9.35 0.93
N LYS A 138 -14.05 -8.63 1.27
CA LYS A 138 -15.39 -8.82 0.72
C LYS A 138 -15.62 -8.01 -0.55
N SER A 139 -14.98 -6.83 -0.64
CA SER A 139 -15.15 -5.90 -1.75
C SER A 139 -14.37 -6.29 -3.00
N ILE A 140 -13.23 -6.94 -2.81
CA ILE A 140 -12.40 -7.47 -3.91
C ILE A 140 -12.76 -8.93 -4.11
N LYS A 141 -13.38 -9.21 -5.26
CA LYS A 141 -13.88 -10.54 -5.63
C LYS A 141 -13.07 -11.14 -6.76
N GLY A 142 -13.01 -12.46 -6.81
CA GLY A 142 -12.34 -13.26 -7.83
C GLY A 142 -11.87 -14.58 -7.24
N ASP A 143 -11.88 -15.63 -8.06
CA ASP A 143 -11.55 -16.98 -7.60
C ASP A 143 -10.04 -17.21 -7.46
N ASN A 144 -9.25 -16.48 -8.21
CA ASN A 144 -7.80 -16.66 -8.33
C ASN A 144 -6.98 -15.50 -7.74
N ILE A 145 -7.46 -14.87 -6.66
CA ILE A 145 -6.73 -13.78 -6.01
C ILE A 145 -5.66 -14.34 -5.09
N ILE A 146 -4.43 -13.90 -5.30
CA ILE A 146 -3.29 -14.17 -4.43
C ILE A 146 -3.12 -12.99 -3.47
N TRP A 147 -3.35 -13.23 -2.18
CA TRP A 147 -3.21 -12.21 -1.14
C TRP A 147 -1.82 -12.25 -0.52
N VAL A 148 -1.10 -11.14 -0.56
CA VAL A 148 0.26 -11.04 0.01
C VAL A 148 0.27 -10.01 1.14
N ARG A 149 0.67 -10.45 2.33
CA ARG A 149 0.86 -9.60 3.49
C ARG A 149 2.34 -9.32 3.70
N SER A 150 2.71 -8.04 3.70
CA SER A 150 4.00 -7.55 4.20
C SER A 150 3.81 -6.99 5.61
N ASP A 151 4.68 -7.32 6.53
CA ASP A 151 4.73 -6.77 7.89
C ASP A 151 6.12 -7.01 8.47
N ASN A 152 6.53 -6.18 9.42
CA ASN A 152 7.71 -6.42 10.25
C ASN A 152 7.36 -7.15 11.57
N GLU A 153 6.07 -7.31 11.84
CA GLU A 153 5.55 -8.03 12.99
C GLU A 153 4.87 -9.32 12.54
N TYR A 154 5.18 -10.42 13.20
CA TYR A 154 4.57 -11.72 12.90
C TYR A 154 3.10 -11.74 13.29
N LYS A 155 2.76 -11.14 14.46
CA LYS A 155 1.42 -11.16 15.03
C LYS A 155 1.21 -10.00 15.97
N ASN A 156 0.02 -9.41 15.92
CA ASN A 156 -0.53 -8.56 16.97
C ASN A 156 -2.05 -8.78 17.09
N ASN A 157 -2.71 -8.12 18.06
CA ASN A 157 -4.14 -8.34 18.35
C ASN A 157 -5.08 -8.00 17.19
N LYS A 158 -4.63 -7.23 16.19
CA LYS A 158 -5.45 -6.72 15.08
C LYS A 158 -5.04 -7.26 13.72
N ARG A 159 -3.90 -7.98 13.62
CA ARG A 159 -3.37 -8.47 12.34
C ARG A 159 -2.49 -9.71 12.49
N PRO A 160 -2.58 -10.66 11.54
CA PRO A 160 -3.54 -10.64 10.45
C PRO A 160 -4.95 -10.93 10.92
N CYS A 161 -5.95 -10.28 10.32
CA CYS A 161 -7.38 -10.51 10.62
C CYS A 161 -7.86 -11.86 10.11
N GLN A 162 -9.03 -12.29 10.60
CA GLN A 162 -9.59 -13.59 10.22
C GLN A 162 -9.92 -13.66 8.73
N GLU A 163 -10.45 -12.57 8.16
CA GLU A 163 -10.79 -12.49 6.74
C GLU A 163 -9.59 -12.72 5.81
N PHE A 164 -8.39 -12.27 6.21
CA PHE A 164 -7.15 -12.60 5.50
C PHE A 164 -6.80 -14.09 5.66
N LYS A 165 -6.89 -14.62 6.88
CA LYS A 165 -6.53 -16.01 7.19
C LYS A 165 -7.39 -17.01 6.44
N ASP A 166 -8.67 -16.67 6.21
CA ASP A 166 -9.64 -17.52 5.54
C ASP A 166 -9.44 -17.57 4.01
N ARG A 167 -8.54 -16.76 3.46
CA ARG A 167 -8.23 -16.83 2.04
C ARG A 167 -7.41 -18.06 1.69
N MET A 168 -7.80 -18.75 0.61
CA MET A 168 -7.12 -19.98 0.18
C MET A 168 -5.68 -19.72 -0.28
N ASN A 169 -5.48 -18.61 -1.02
CA ASN A 169 -4.19 -18.21 -1.58
C ASN A 169 -3.60 -17.01 -0.83
N ASN A 170 -3.25 -17.20 0.45
CA ASN A 170 -2.64 -16.16 1.25
C ASN A 170 -1.17 -16.46 1.56
N TYR A 171 -0.34 -15.41 1.48
CA TYR A 171 1.09 -15.46 1.72
C TYR A 171 1.51 -14.34 2.67
N CYS A 172 2.41 -14.65 3.59
CA CYS A 172 2.97 -13.68 4.53
C CYS A 172 4.48 -13.62 4.42
N LEU A 173 5.04 -12.43 4.25
CA LEU A 173 6.49 -12.22 4.38
C LEU A 173 6.95 -12.40 5.82
N ALA A 174 6.10 -12.04 6.81
CA ALA A 174 6.32 -12.31 8.23
C ALA A 174 5.18 -13.17 8.75
N CYS A 175 5.34 -14.49 8.75
CA CYS A 175 4.30 -15.41 9.19
C CYS A 175 4.35 -15.65 10.70
N CYS A 176 3.22 -15.46 11.39
CA CYS A 176 3.13 -15.60 12.84
C CYS A 176 3.41 -17.01 13.36
N LYS A 177 3.35 -18.04 12.52
CA LYS A 177 3.64 -19.42 12.92
C LYS A 177 5.14 -19.71 12.92
N TYR A 178 5.88 -19.09 12.02
CA TYR A 178 7.29 -19.46 11.77
C TYR A 178 8.30 -18.51 12.37
N ASN A 179 7.86 -17.36 12.84
CA ASN A 179 8.72 -16.37 13.52
C ASN A 179 9.95 -15.93 12.71
N PHE A 180 9.85 -15.95 11.38
CA PHE A 180 10.90 -15.43 10.51
C PHE A 180 10.29 -14.68 9.31
N VAL A 181 11.07 -13.79 8.75
CA VAL A 181 10.74 -13.08 7.51
C VAL A 181 11.20 -13.95 6.34
N SER A 182 10.35 -14.15 5.37
CA SER A 182 10.65 -14.90 4.16
C SER A 182 10.49 -14.04 2.92
N GLU A 183 11.25 -14.37 1.89
CA GLU A 183 11.01 -13.88 0.54
C GLU A 183 9.97 -14.77 -0.14
N ILE A 184 9.08 -14.14 -0.92
CA ILE A 184 8.07 -14.85 -1.70
C ILE A 184 8.27 -14.44 -3.15
N CYS A 185 8.50 -15.41 -4.01
CA CYS A 185 8.73 -15.19 -5.43
C CYS A 185 7.57 -15.76 -6.26
N PHE A 186 7.05 -14.92 -7.16
CA PHE A 186 6.07 -15.30 -8.18
C PHE A 186 6.60 -14.89 -9.55
N GLU A 187 6.30 -15.68 -10.56
CA GLU A 187 6.55 -15.36 -11.96
C GLU A 187 5.23 -15.23 -12.72
N TYR A 188 5.07 -14.16 -13.52
CA TYR A 188 3.86 -14.00 -14.31
C TYR A 188 3.98 -14.69 -15.66
N ASN A 189 3.21 -15.75 -15.82
CA ASN A 189 3.10 -16.48 -17.08
C ASN A 189 2.17 -15.73 -18.04
N THR A 190 2.74 -15.17 -19.10
CA THR A 190 1.99 -14.38 -20.07
C THR A 190 1.08 -15.19 -20.97
N TRP A 191 1.37 -16.47 -21.19
CA TRP A 191 0.57 -17.37 -22.02
C TRP A 191 -0.72 -17.77 -21.30
N HIS A 192 -0.59 -18.14 -20.03
CA HIS A 192 -1.72 -18.57 -19.20
C HIS A 192 -2.36 -17.43 -18.42
N LYS A 193 -1.81 -16.19 -18.52
CA LYS A 193 -2.26 -14.99 -17.77
C LYS A 193 -2.42 -15.25 -16.27
N GLN A 194 -1.46 -15.95 -15.68
CA GLN A 194 -1.49 -16.32 -14.27
C GLN A 194 -0.13 -16.14 -13.62
N TRP A 195 -0.16 -16.03 -12.29
CA TRP A 195 1.02 -16.02 -11.45
C TRP A 195 1.37 -17.43 -11.02
N ASP A 196 2.56 -17.88 -11.41
CA ASP A 196 3.12 -19.14 -10.97
C ASP A 196 3.94 -18.89 -9.70
N TYR A 197 3.69 -19.68 -8.66
CA TYR A 197 4.45 -19.64 -7.42
C TYR A 197 5.79 -20.35 -7.63
N ILE A 198 6.88 -19.63 -7.38
CA ILE A 198 8.25 -20.16 -7.56
C ILE A 198 8.84 -20.59 -6.24
N SER A 199 8.85 -19.69 -5.24
CA SER A 199 9.47 -19.98 -3.95
C SER A 199 8.91 -19.12 -2.83
N GLY A 200 9.17 -19.52 -1.59
CA GLY A 200 8.76 -18.82 -0.38
C GLY A 200 7.88 -19.68 0.50
N GLN A 201 7.18 -19.07 1.44
CA GLN A 201 6.36 -19.81 2.38
C GLN A 201 4.91 -19.33 2.37
N ARG A 202 3.98 -20.26 2.15
CA ARG A 202 2.55 -19.99 2.30
C ARG A 202 2.23 -19.59 3.74
N CYS A 203 1.33 -18.65 3.89
CA CYS A 203 0.86 -18.26 5.20
C CYS A 203 0.17 -19.44 5.92
N ARG A 204 0.54 -19.65 7.17
CA ARG A 204 -0.10 -20.60 8.08
C ARG A 204 -0.59 -19.91 9.36
N CYS A 205 -0.92 -18.62 9.25
CA CYS A 205 -1.52 -17.83 10.33
C CYS A 205 -2.97 -18.27 10.60
N LYS A 206 -3.20 -19.52 10.93
CA LYS A 206 -4.52 -20.05 11.28
C LYS A 206 -4.76 -19.94 12.78
#